data_48f1b91ce7e5ff915c555153ca6e2867
#
_entry.id   48f1b91ce7e5ff915c555153ca6e2867
#
_cell.length_a   1.000
_cell.length_b   1.000
_cell.length_c   1.000
_cell.angle_alpha   90.00
_cell.angle_beta   90.00
_cell.angle_gamma   90.00
#
_symmetry.space_group_name_H-M   'P 1'
#
loop_
_entity.id
_entity.type
_entity.pdbx_description
1 polymer ?
#
loop_
_entity_poly.entity_id
_entity_poly.type
_entity_poly.pdbx_seq_one_letter_code
_entity_poly.pdbx_strand_id
1 'polypeptide(L)'
;MPRKTIRCSKCGNEIEVYQNPIPTVDIIIEIESKGIVLIKRRNPPLGWAIPGGFVDYGESLEEAAIREAREETNLNVKSIRQFHTYSDPNRDPRHHSISTVYVAKAKGKPRAKDDALEIGIFNEKNLPDEIAFDHRMILNDYFEFVERPK
;
A
#
# COMPACT_ATOMS: atom_id res chain seq x y z
N MET A 1 -25.41 1.36 8.28
CA MET A 1 -24.43 1.04 7.23
C MET A 1 -25.10 1.18 5.88
N PRO A 2 -24.49 1.82 4.88
CA PRO A 2 -25.06 1.89 3.54
C PRO A 2 -25.16 0.49 2.95
N ARG A 3 -26.26 0.25 2.23
CA ARG A 3 -26.53 -1.00 1.55
C ARG A 3 -26.58 -0.75 0.05
N LYS A 4 -26.12 -1.71 -0.72
CA LYS A 4 -26.20 -1.74 -2.18
C LYS A 4 -27.06 -2.93 -2.60
N THR A 5 -27.98 -2.70 -3.48
CA THR A 5 -28.75 -3.80 -4.12
C THR A 5 -27.99 -4.28 -5.34
N ILE A 6 -27.71 -5.57 -5.39
CA ILE A 6 -27.19 -6.25 -6.58
C ILE A 6 -28.21 -7.25 -7.08
N ARG A 7 -28.27 -7.44 -8.40
CA ARG A 7 -29.17 -8.40 -9.02
C ARG A 7 -28.43 -9.70 -9.36
N CYS A 8 -28.95 -10.83 -8.90
CA CYS A 8 -28.39 -12.14 -9.21
C CYS A 8 -28.44 -12.39 -10.73
N SER A 9 -27.29 -12.70 -11.34
CA SER A 9 -27.19 -12.97 -12.77
C SER A 9 -27.87 -14.26 -13.22
N LYS A 10 -28.15 -15.18 -12.29
CA LYS A 10 -28.82 -16.48 -12.61
C LYS A 10 -30.33 -16.41 -12.47
N CYS A 11 -30.89 -15.76 -11.46
CA CYS A 11 -32.33 -15.81 -11.17
C CYS A 11 -32.99 -14.43 -11.17
N GLY A 12 -32.24 -13.33 -11.30
CA GLY A 12 -32.76 -11.97 -11.32
C GLY A 12 -33.16 -11.41 -9.96
N ASN A 13 -33.13 -12.18 -8.89
CA ASN A 13 -33.49 -11.72 -7.55
C ASN A 13 -32.57 -10.60 -7.08
N GLU A 14 -33.13 -9.68 -6.34
CA GLU A 14 -32.37 -8.61 -5.67
C GLU A 14 -31.79 -9.11 -4.36
N ILE A 15 -30.50 -8.78 -4.14
CA ILE A 15 -29.75 -9.14 -2.94
C ILE A 15 -29.20 -7.84 -2.35
N GLU A 16 -29.53 -7.57 -1.10
CA GLU A 16 -28.92 -6.48 -0.35
C GLU A 16 -27.53 -6.89 0.17
N VAL A 17 -26.52 -6.11 -0.12
CA VAL A 17 -25.16 -6.30 0.40
C VAL A 17 -24.69 -5.02 1.09
N TYR A 18 -23.88 -5.17 2.14
CA TYR A 18 -23.23 -4.03 2.76
C TYR A 18 -22.17 -3.47 1.83
N GLN A 19 -22.06 -2.15 1.78
CA GLN A 19 -21.03 -1.46 1.04
C GLN A 19 -20.09 -0.78 2.04
N ASN A 20 -18.95 -1.38 2.31
CA ASN A 20 -17.92 -0.86 3.19
C ASN A 20 -16.70 -0.42 2.38
N PRO A 21 -15.91 0.54 2.90
CA PRO A 21 -14.56 0.76 2.39
C PRO A 21 -13.74 -0.52 2.45
N ILE A 22 -12.85 -0.69 1.50
CA ILE A 22 -11.98 -1.87 1.42
C ILE A 22 -10.73 -1.60 2.25
N PRO A 23 -10.37 -2.44 3.24
CA PRO A 23 -9.13 -2.29 3.98
C PRO A 23 -7.93 -2.65 3.11
N THR A 24 -6.92 -1.80 3.15
CA THR A 24 -5.63 -2.00 2.49
C THR A 24 -4.49 -1.67 3.45
N VAL A 25 -3.31 -2.13 3.11
CA VAL A 25 -2.06 -1.76 3.80
C VAL A 25 -1.06 -1.26 2.78
N ASP A 26 -0.24 -0.29 3.19
CA ASP A 26 0.96 0.12 2.49
C ASP A 26 2.15 0.01 3.46
N ILE A 27 3.32 -0.35 2.98
CA ILE A 27 4.48 -0.53 3.85
C ILE A 27 5.72 0.19 3.32
N ILE A 28 6.18 1.20 4.04
CA ILE A 28 7.42 1.93 3.79
C ILE A 28 8.57 1.08 4.33
N ILE A 29 9.30 0.45 3.42
CA ILE A 29 10.41 -0.44 3.76
C ILE A 29 11.71 0.35 3.72
N GLU A 30 12.29 0.60 4.89
CA GLU A 30 13.58 1.27 5.04
C GLU A 30 14.72 0.28 4.79
N ILE A 31 15.62 0.60 3.86
CA ILE A 31 16.92 -0.07 3.69
C ILE A 31 17.99 0.83 4.29
N GLU A 32 18.67 0.32 5.30
CA GLU A 32 19.65 1.07 6.08
C GLU A 32 20.64 1.85 5.20
N SER A 33 20.77 3.15 5.44
CA SER A 33 21.65 4.10 4.73
C SER A 33 21.41 4.22 3.22
N LYS A 34 20.32 3.65 2.67
CA LYS A 34 20.04 3.67 1.21
C LYS A 34 18.74 4.39 0.86
N GLY A 35 17.74 4.36 1.73
CA GLY A 35 16.43 4.94 1.48
C GLY A 35 15.28 3.94 1.66
N ILE A 36 14.20 4.20 0.96
CA ILE A 36 12.96 3.40 1.00
C ILE A 36 12.74 2.67 -0.32
N VAL A 37 12.03 1.55 -0.26
CA VAL A 37 11.70 0.74 -1.43
C VAL A 37 10.41 1.23 -2.06
N LEU A 38 10.42 1.45 -3.38
CA LEU A 38 9.22 1.63 -4.19
C LEU A 38 9.19 0.58 -5.29
N ILE A 39 7.99 0.20 -5.70
CA ILE A 39 7.71 -0.69 -6.82
C ILE A 39 7.10 0.10 -7.98
N LYS A 40 7.37 -0.29 -9.23
CA LYS A 40 6.68 0.21 -10.41
C LYS A 40 5.53 -0.74 -10.75
N ARG A 41 4.33 -0.21 -10.77
CA ARG A 41 3.10 -0.99 -10.92
C ARG A 41 2.94 -1.53 -12.35
N ARG A 42 2.50 -2.79 -12.44
CA ARG A 42 2.08 -3.42 -13.71
C ARG A 42 0.67 -3.01 -14.09
N ASN A 43 -0.22 -2.88 -13.11
CA ASN A 43 -1.65 -2.65 -13.30
C ASN A 43 -2.04 -1.21 -12.96
N PRO A 44 -3.05 -0.62 -13.63
CA PRO A 44 -3.56 0.72 -13.30
C PRO A 44 -4.05 0.84 -11.84
N PRO A 45 -3.87 2.04 -11.24
CA PRO A 45 -3.14 3.20 -11.75
C PRO A 45 -1.64 2.90 -11.89
N LEU A 46 -1.06 3.31 -13.03
CA LEU A 46 0.35 3.12 -13.32
C LEU A 46 1.20 4.14 -12.54
N GLY A 47 2.48 3.85 -12.41
CA GLY A 47 3.45 4.68 -11.70
C GLY A 47 4.19 3.90 -10.63
N TRP A 48 5.04 4.60 -9.90
CA TRP A 48 5.71 4.07 -8.73
C TRP A 48 4.78 4.10 -7.52
N ALA A 49 4.90 3.13 -6.63
CA ALA A 49 4.07 3.02 -5.45
C ALA A 49 4.86 2.48 -4.25
N ILE A 50 4.38 2.79 -3.07
CA ILE A 50 4.75 2.09 -1.85
C ILE A 50 4.24 0.65 -1.99
N PRO A 51 5.02 -0.39 -1.66
CA PRO A 51 4.53 -1.77 -1.62
C PRO A 51 3.30 -1.90 -0.73
N GLY A 52 2.31 -2.68 -1.16
CA GLY A 52 1.09 -2.86 -0.41
C GLY A 52 -0.07 -3.42 -1.23
N GLY A 53 -1.14 -3.77 -0.54
CA GLY A 53 -2.31 -4.37 -1.16
C GLY A 53 -3.51 -4.54 -0.24
N PHE A 54 -4.42 -5.39 -0.65
CA PHE A 54 -5.63 -5.70 0.11
C PHE A 54 -5.33 -6.57 1.33
N VAL A 55 -6.13 -6.37 2.37
CA VAL A 55 -6.12 -7.25 3.53
C VAL A 55 -7.04 -8.43 3.26
N ASP A 56 -6.54 -9.64 3.37
CA ASP A 56 -7.31 -10.85 3.17
C ASP A 56 -8.23 -11.15 4.36
N TYR A 57 -9.33 -11.84 4.10
CA TYR A 57 -10.25 -12.22 5.16
C TYR A 57 -9.57 -13.15 6.16
N GLY A 58 -9.60 -12.75 7.44
CA GLY A 58 -8.96 -13.51 8.52
C GLY A 58 -7.50 -13.14 8.78
N GLU A 59 -6.94 -12.17 8.05
CA GLU A 59 -5.59 -11.65 8.20
C GLU A 59 -5.60 -10.35 9.03
N SER A 60 -4.63 -10.16 9.89
CA SER A 60 -4.40 -8.86 10.55
C SER A 60 -3.70 -7.88 9.61
N LEU A 61 -3.78 -6.58 9.90
CA LEU A 61 -3.11 -5.56 9.07
C LEU A 61 -1.59 -5.75 9.07
N GLU A 62 -1.00 -6.17 10.19
CA GLU A 62 0.43 -6.45 10.31
C GLU A 62 0.84 -7.66 9.46
N GLU A 63 0.04 -8.72 9.46
CA GLU A 63 0.28 -9.89 8.62
C GLU A 63 0.18 -9.54 7.15
N ALA A 64 -0.85 -8.79 6.74
CA ALA A 64 -1.00 -8.27 5.39
C ALA A 64 0.22 -7.47 4.94
N ALA A 65 0.70 -6.52 5.76
CA ALA A 65 1.85 -5.70 5.43
C ALA A 65 3.14 -6.52 5.28
N ILE A 66 3.34 -7.55 6.11
CA ILE A 66 4.49 -8.46 6.01
C ILE A 66 4.40 -9.33 4.75
N ARG A 67 3.21 -9.85 4.44
CA ARG A 67 2.95 -10.65 3.24
C ARG A 67 3.20 -9.85 1.96
N GLU A 68 2.59 -8.67 1.85
CA GLU A 68 2.75 -7.78 0.68
C GLU A 68 4.22 -7.36 0.48
N ALA A 69 4.93 -6.99 1.55
CA ALA A 69 6.36 -6.70 1.47
C ALA A 69 7.14 -7.86 0.86
N ARG A 70 6.85 -9.09 1.28
CA ARG A 70 7.54 -10.29 0.77
C ARG A 70 7.14 -10.62 -0.67
N GLU A 71 5.86 -10.51 -1.00
CA GLU A 71 5.32 -10.83 -2.32
C GLU A 71 5.86 -9.88 -3.39
N GLU A 72 5.80 -8.57 -3.16
CA GLU A 72 6.18 -7.57 -4.16
C GLU A 72 7.68 -7.28 -4.20
N THR A 73 8.40 -7.42 -3.07
CA THR A 73 9.80 -6.99 -2.97
C THR A 73 10.80 -8.09 -2.68
N ASN A 74 10.33 -9.28 -2.32
CA ASN A 74 11.14 -10.42 -1.85
C ASN A 74 11.99 -10.10 -0.60
N LEU A 75 11.57 -9.13 0.20
CA LEU A 75 12.23 -8.75 1.45
C LEU A 75 11.51 -9.33 2.67
N ASN A 76 12.29 -9.75 3.67
CA ASN A 76 11.77 -10.05 5.00
C ASN A 76 11.93 -8.81 5.87
N VAL A 77 10.81 -8.22 6.23
CA VAL A 77 10.75 -7.00 7.04
C VAL A 77 10.80 -7.30 8.53
N LYS A 78 11.34 -6.35 9.29
CA LYS A 78 11.44 -6.38 10.76
C LYS A 78 11.06 -5.03 11.34
N SER A 79 10.82 -5.00 12.65
CA SER A 79 10.51 -3.75 13.38
C SER A 79 9.35 -2.99 12.75
N ILE A 80 8.30 -3.73 12.36
CA ILE A 80 7.09 -3.14 11.79
C ILE A 80 6.39 -2.27 12.84
N ARG A 81 6.01 -1.06 12.45
CA ARG A 81 5.23 -0.15 13.27
C ARG A 81 4.23 0.61 12.41
N GLN A 82 3.04 0.81 12.92
CA GLN A 82 2.05 1.66 12.27
C GLN A 82 2.55 3.10 12.20
N PHE A 83 2.39 3.72 11.06
CA PHE A 83 2.71 5.12 10.82
C PHE A 83 1.45 5.98 10.90
N HIS A 84 0.55 5.83 9.92
CA HIS A 84 -0.70 6.58 9.85
C HIS A 84 -1.74 5.82 9.03
N THR A 85 -3.01 6.25 9.09
CA THR A 85 -4.09 5.70 8.27
C THR A 85 -4.63 6.79 7.34
N TYR A 86 -4.71 6.49 6.04
CA TYR A 86 -5.22 7.36 4.99
C TYR A 86 -6.56 6.84 4.50
N SER A 87 -7.59 7.68 4.55
CA SER A 87 -8.97 7.24 4.34
C SER A 87 -9.83 8.18 3.48
N ASP A 88 -9.21 9.11 2.73
CA ASP A 88 -9.95 9.93 1.79
C ASP A 88 -10.70 9.02 0.80
N PRO A 89 -12.02 9.17 0.60
CA PRO A 89 -12.77 8.34 -0.33
C PRO A 89 -12.26 8.34 -1.77
N ASN A 90 -11.54 9.38 -2.17
CA ASN A 90 -11.01 9.56 -3.53
C ASN A 90 -9.53 9.16 -3.66
N ARG A 91 -8.89 8.63 -2.59
CA ARG A 91 -7.48 8.27 -2.62
C ARG A 91 -7.14 7.18 -3.66
N ASP A 92 -8.07 6.30 -3.93
CA ASP A 92 -7.96 5.25 -4.95
C ASP A 92 -9.08 5.46 -6.00
N PRO A 93 -8.76 5.69 -7.28
CA PRO A 93 -9.77 5.94 -8.30
C PRO A 93 -10.65 4.74 -8.62
N ARG A 94 -10.30 3.55 -8.15
CA ARG A 94 -11.04 2.31 -8.44
C ARG A 94 -12.18 2.07 -7.45
N HIS A 95 -11.98 2.43 -6.17
CA HIS A 95 -12.94 2.20 -5.10
C HIS A 95 -12.54 2.93 -3.81
N HIS A 96 -13.50 3.13 -2.91
CA HIS A 96 -13.20 3.65 -1.59
C HIS A 96 -12.38 2.64 -0.79
N SER A 97 -11.12 2.94 -0.53
CA SER A 97 -10.22 2.15 0.31
C SER A 97 -9.78 2.94 1.54
N ILE A 98 -9.44 2.22 2.61
CA ILE A 98 -8.79 2.76 3.80
C ILE A 98 -7.46 2.04 3.93
N SER A 99 -6.36 2.78 3.80
CA SER A 99 -5.03 2.20 3.93
C SER A 99 -4.37 2.55 5.24
N THR A 100 -3.93 1.52 5.95
CA THR A 100 -3.05 1.68 7.10
C THR A 100 -1.61 1.52 6.65
N VAL A 101 -0.84 2.59 6.81
CA VAL A 101 0.57 2.64 6.41
C VAL A 101 1.45 2.19 7.57
N TYR A 102 2.34 1.26 7.27
CA TYR A 102 3.38 0.77 8.17
C TYR A 102 4.77 1.24 7.73
N VAL A 103 5.66 1.36 8.69
CA VAL A 103 7.10 1.53 8.45
C VAL A 103 7.81 0.30 9.01
N ALA A 104 8.72 -0.25 8.23
CA ALA A 104 9.51 -1.41 8.65
C ALA A 104 10.94 -1.32 8.10
N LYS A 105 11.83 -2.09 8.69
CA LYS A 105 13.23 -2.21 8.26
C LYS A 105 13.46 -3.52 7.53
N ALA A 106 14.27 -3.49 6.49
CA ALA A 106 14.75 -4.69 5.83
C ALA A 106 16.24 -4.61 5.53
N LYS A 107 16.84 -5.78 5.34
CA LYS A 107 18.21 -5.94 4.87
C LYS A 107 18.20 -6.74 3.57
N GLY A 108 19.19 -6.50 2.72
CA GLY A 108 19.35 -7.20 1.47
C GLY A 108 19.03 -6.34 0.25
N LYS A 109 18.92 -7.01 -0.90
CA LYS A 109 18.63 -6.37 -2.18
C LYS A 109 17.18 -6.70 -2.57
N PRO A 110 16.31 -5.70 -2.71
CA PRO A 110 14.94 -5.93 -3.16
C PRO A 110 14.94 -6.49 -4.59
N ARG A 111 13.93 -7.29 -4.91
CA ARG A 111 13.70 -7.85 -6.24
C ARG A 111 12.23 -7.74 -6.57
N ALA A 112 11.93 -7.15 -7.73
CA ALA A 112 10.56 -7.06 -8.23
C ALA A 112 9.97 -8.48 -8.40
N LYS A 113 8.74 -8.65 -7.96
CA LYS A 113 8.00 -9.89 -8.01
C LYS A 113 6.50 -9.59 -8.13
N ASP A 114 5.72 -10.60 -8.50
CA ASP A 114 4.26 -10.52 -8.64
C ASP A 114 3.80 -9.32 -9.50
N ASP A 115 3.12 -8.34 -8.93
CA ASP A 115 2.57 -7.18 -9.64
C ASP A 115 3.59 -6.03 -9.87
N ALA A 116 4.82 -6.18 -9.38
CA ALA A 116 5.89 -5.20 -9.60
C ALA A 116 6.63 -5.47 -10.91
N LEU A 117 6.65 -4.46 -11.82
CA LEU A 117 7.49 -4.48 -13.04
C LEU A 117 8.95 -4.19 -12.74
N GLU A 118 9.17 -3.22 -11.89
CA GLU A 118 10.48 -2.73 -11.48
C GLU A 118 10.47 -2.46 -9.97
N ILE A 119 11.63 -2.41 -9.37
CA ILE A 119 11.81 -2.06 -7.97
C ILE A 119 13.03 -1.14 -7.84
N GLY A 120 12.92 -0.12 -7.00
CA GLY A 120 13.99 0.82 -6.74
C GLY A 120 14.10 1.21 -5.28
N ILE A 121 15.25 1.75 -4.92
CA ILE A 121 15.48 2.37 -3.61
C ILE A 121 15.64 3.86 -3.82
N PHE A 122 14.84 4.63 -3.11
CA PHE A 122 14.73 6.07 -3.27
C PHE A 122 14.89 6.78 -1.92
N ASN A 123 15.31 8.01 -1.97
CA ASN A 123 15.29 8.94 -0.84
C ASN A 123 14.46 10.18 -1.25
N GLU A 124 14.24 11.09 -0.32
CA GLU A 124 13.44 12.29 -0.54
C GLU A 124 13.86 13.08 -1.80
N LYS A 125 15.18 13.17 -2.07
CA LYS A 125 15.72 14.01 -3.14
C LYS A 125 15.63 13.39 -4.54
N ASN A 126 15.38 12.09 -4.62
CA ASN A 126 15.36 11.35 -5.89
C ASN A 126 14.08 10.54 -6.11
N LEU A 127 12.99 10.90 -5.42
CA LEU A 127 11.69 10.28 -5.67
C LEU A 127 11.29 10.41 -7.14
N PRO A 128 10.71 9.37 -7.74
CA PRO A 128 10.25 9.43 -9.13
C PRO A 128 9.10 10.43 -9.29
N ASP A 129 8.96 11.02 -10.49
CA ASP A 129 7.91 12.00 -10.78
C ASP A 129 6.51 11.38 -10.76
N GLU A 130 6.37 10.20 -11.37
CA GLU A 130 5.10 9.48 -11.47
C GLU A 130 4.91 8.54 -10.27
N ILE A 131 4.18 8.99 -9.27
CA ILE A 131 3.77 8.18 -8.11
C ILE A 131 2.27 8.00 -8.15
N ALA A 132 1.84 6.74 -8.08
CA ALA A 132 0.43 6.35 -8.13
C ALA A 132 -0.29 6.65 -6.81
N PHE A 133 -1.61 6.75 -6.88
CA PHE A 133 -2.50 7.00 -5.74
C PHE A 133 -2.17 8.33 -5.01
N ASP A 134 -2.42 8.36 -3.73
CA ASP A 134 -2.01 9.40 -2.79
C ASP A 134 -0.61 9.17 -2.20
N HIS A 135 0.16 8.22 -2.75
CA HIS A 135 1.44 7.81 -2.18
C HIS A 135 2.48 8.94 -2.15
N ARG A 136 2.38 9.93 -3.05
CA ARG A 136 3.22 11.15 -2.96
C ARG A 136 2.99 11.88 -1.64
N MET A 137 1.74 12.03 -1.23
CA MET A 137 1.38 12.66 0.04
C MET A 137 1.89 11.85 1.23
N ILE A 138 1.68 10.53 1.20
CA ILE A 138 2.16 9.61 2.25
C ILE A 138 3.67 9.71 2.44
N LEU A 139 4.43 9.76 1.33
CA LEU A 139 5.89 9.86 1.37
C LEU A 139 6.36 11.22 1.89
N ASN A 140 5.70 12.30 1.52
CA ASN A 140 5.99 13.63 2.06
C ASN A 140 5.78 13.66 3.59
N ASP A 141 4.64 13.15 4.06
CA ASP A 141 4.35 13.05 5.50
C ASP A 141 5.40 12.21 6.23
N TYR A 142 5.83 11.10 5.62
CA TYR A 142 6.86 10.23 6.17
C TYR A 142 8.21 10.94 6.30
N PHE A 143 8.70 11.60 5.24
CA PHE A 143 9.99 12.29 5.28
C PHE A 143 9.96 13.47 6.25
N GLU A 144 8.88 14.24 6.28
CA GLU A 144 8.70 15.31 7.29
C GLU A 144 8.73 14.75 8.72
N PHE A 145 8.10 13.59 8.95
CA PHE A 145 8.12 12.94 10.27
C PHE A 145 9.53 12.50 10.68
N VAL A 146 10.33 11.96 9.75
CA VAL A 146 11.68 11.45 10.03
C VAL A 146 12.65 12.61 10.28
N GLU A 147 12.46 13.76 9.64
CA GLU A 147 13.31 14.95 9.78
C GLU A 147 13.02 15.75 11.06
N ARG A 148 11.88 15.53 11.73
CA ARG A 148 11.59 16.23 13.00
C ARG A 148 12.63 15.84 14.05
N PRO A 149 13.36 16.81 14.64
CA PRO A 149 14.26 16.52 15.75
C PRO A 149 13.47 15.93 16.92
N LYS A 150 14.00 14.86 17.47
CA LYS A 150 13.44 14.19 18.67
C LYS A 150 13.65 15.03 19.91
#